data_63640775936f3b92bd86f28a188cc510
#
_entry.id   63640775936f3b92bd86f28a188cc510
#
_cell.length_a   1.000
_cell.length_b   1.000
_cell.length_c   1.000
_cell.angle_alpha   90.00
_cell.angle_beta   90.00
_cell.angle_gamma   90.00
#
_symmetry.space_group_name_H-M   'P 1'
#
loop_
_entity.id
_entity.type
_entity.pdbx_description
1 polymer ?
#
loop_
_entity_poly.entity_id
_entity_poly.type
_entity_poly.pdbx_seq_one_letter_code
_entity_poly.pdbx_strand_id
1 'polypeptide(L)'
;MSKARLPGLAAYRLATHLVSPFAPLLLGQRAARGKEDRARTRERLGHAAMARPEGCLIWVHGASVGESVSALPLIERLLEERCAHENRTNVLVTSGTVASAAMMDARLPPGALHQFVPLDTPGAVSRFLDHWRPDAGLFVESDLWPNLILGAAARGVRLALVNARISQRSARRWRWARASGAALLGAFDVVLAQDETFAGRFRSLGARNVQVVGSLKADAPPLPVDEAALA
;
A
#
# COMPACT_ATOMS: atom_id res chain seq x y z
N MET A 1 24.38 -11.95 -4.73
CA MET A 1 24.55 -10.63 -5.38
C MET A 1 24.64 -9.57 -4.30
N SER A 2 25.76 -8.83 -4.25
CA SER A 2 26.05 -7.80 -3.23
C SER A 2 24.93 -6.77 -3.17
N LYS A 3 24.38 -6.52 -1.98
CA LYS A 3 23.43 -5.42 -1.70
C LYS A 3 24.20 -4.10 -1.78
N ALA A 4 24.49 -3.62 -3.00
CA ALA A 4 25.03 -2.29 -3.18
C ALA A 4 24.06 -1.31 -2.49
N ARG A 5 24.53 -0.65 -1.44
CA ARG A 5 23.77 0.40 -0.75
C ARG A 5 23.61 1.53 -1.76
N LEU A 6 22.41 1.63 -2.34
CA LEU A 6 22.08 2.72 -3.25
C LEU A 6 22.04 4.01 -2.45
N PRO A 7 22.94 4.98 -2.73
CA PRO A 7 23.12 6.15 -1.86
C PRO A 7 21.83 6.94 -1.67
N GLY A 8 20.96 7.03 -2.68
CA GLY A 8 19.67 7.71 -2.57
C GLY A 8 18.68 7.05 -1.59
N LEU A 9 18.56 5.71 -1.62
CA LEU A 9 17.72 4.97 -0.69
C LEU A 9 18.30 4.95 0.73
N ALA A 10 19.63 4.87 0.85
CA ALA A 10 20.31 4.96 2.14
C ALA A 10 20.12 6.35 2.78
N ALA A 11 20.27 7.41 1.99
CA ALA A 11 20.03 8.79 2.43
C ALA A 11 18.57 9.01 2.84
N TYR A 12 17.61 8.50 2.06
CA TYR A 12 16.18 8.54 2.41
C TYR A 12 15.91 7.85 3.75
N ARG A 13 16.43 6.62 3.92
CA ARG A 13 16.28 5.85 5.15
C ARG A 13 16.89 6.56 6.36
N LEU A 14 18.08 7.14 6.19
CA LEU A 14 18.73 7.92 7.25
C LEU A 14 17.92 9.17 7.59
N ALA A 15 17.48 9.94 6.59
CA ALA A 15 16.67 11.14 6.79
C ALA A 15 15.36 10.83 7.53
N THR A 16 14.62 9.79 7.09
CA THR A 16 13.38 9.36 7.75
C THR A 16 13.62 8.80 9.15
N HIS A 17 14.78 8.20 9.41
CA HIS A 17 15.18 7.77 10.76
C HIS A 17 15.42 8.97 11.66
N LEU A 18 16.20 9.97 11.22
CA LEU A 18 16.51 11.19 11.99
C LEU A 18 15.27 12.03 12.29
N VAL A 19 14.28 12.05 11.39
CA VAL A 19 13.02 12.80 11.58
C VAL A 19 12.01 12.02 12.45
N SER A 20 12.18 10.71 12.61
CA SER A 20 11.21 9.85 13.30
C SER A 20 10.89 10.26 14.75
N PRO A 21 11.81 10.80 15.58
CA PRO A 21 11.48 11.29 16.93
C PRO A 21 10.46 12.44 16.95
N PHE A 22 10.38 13.21 15.87
CA PHE A 22 9.43 14.33 15.71
C PHE A 22 8.08 13.89 15.16
N ALA A 23 7.93 12.62 14.78
CA ALA A 23 6.69 12.10 14.22
C ALA A 23 5.45 12.30 15.12
N PRO A 24 5.50 12.10 16.45
CA PRO A 24 4.36 12.36 17.32
C PRO A 24 3.90 13.84 17.30
N LEU A 25 4.85 14.78 17.26
CA LEU A 25 4.55 16.21 17.18
C LEU A 25 3.86 16.56 15.85
N LEU A 26 4.39 16.05 14.74
CA LEU A 26 3.80 16.20 13.41
C LEU A 26 2.36 15.64 13.36
N LEU A 27 2.16 14.43 13.87
CA LEU A 27 0.85 13.77 13.92
C LEU A 27 -0.13 14.56 14.81
N GLY A 28 0.32 15.08 15.94
CA GLY A 28 -0.47 15.95 16.82
C GLY A 28 -0.94 17.24 16.12
N GLN A 29 -0.05 17.91 15.38
CA GLN A 29 -0.41 19.08 14.58
C GLN A 29 -1.38 18.76 13.46
N ARG A 30 -1.22 17.62 12.80
CA ARG A 30 -2.13 17.14 11.75
C ARG A 30 -3.50 16.79 12.33
N ALA A 31 -3.54 16.16 13.50
CA ALA A 31 -4.77 15.83 14.21
C ALA A 31 -5.54 17.09 14.65
N ALA A 32 -4.83 18.14 15.09
CA ALA A 32 -5.45 19.43 15.39
C ALA A 32 -6.11 20.10 14.16
N ARG A 33 -5.69 19.71 12.94
CA ARG A 33 -6.25 20.18 11.67
C ARG A 33 -7.27 19.20 11.06
N GLY A 34 -7.71 18.17 11.80
CA GLY A 34 -8.64 17.15 11.32
C GLY A 34 -8.07 16.20 10.26
N LYS A 35 -6.74 16.16 10.08
CA LYS A 35 -6.06 15.33 9.05
C LYS A 35 -5.56 13.99 9.58
N GLU A 36 -5.69 13.72 10.86
CA GLU A 36 -5.34 12.46 11.52
C GLU A 36 -6.38 12.15 12.60
N ASP A 37 -6.61 10.86 12.83
CA ASP A 37 -7.43 10.38 13.93
C ASP A 37 -6.59 10.29 15.21
N ARG A 38 -6.96 11.05 16.25
CA ARG A 38 -6.24 11.08 17.52
C ARG A 38 -6.25 9.74 18.23
N ALA A 39 -7.35 9.01 18.17
CA ALA A 39 -7.49 7.71 18.83
C ALA A 39 -6.62 6.64 18.16
N ARG A 40 -6.38 6.75 16.84
CA ARG A 40 -5.64 5.80 16.01
C ARG A 40 -4.22 6.25 15.67
N THR A 41 -3.71 7.33 16.28
CA THR A 41 -2.36 7.89 16.00
C THR A 41 -1.24 6.85 16.18
N ARG A 42 -1.40 5.89 17.11
CA ARG A 42 -0.40 4.83 17.35
C ARG A 42 -0.21 3.91 16.14
N GLU A 43 -1.24 3.73 15.32
CA GLU A 43 -1.15 2.95 14.07
C GLU A 43 -0.15 3.60 13.09
N ARG A 44 -0.16 4.95 13.00
CA ARG A 44 0.82 5.71 12.21
C ARG A 44 2.26 5.54 12.69
N LEU A 45 2.46 5.17 13.95
CA LEU A 45 3.76 4.84 14.52
C LEU A 45 4.08 3.33 14.41
N GLY A 46 3.24 2.56 13.71
CA GLY A 46 3.43 1.14 13.45
C GLY A 46 2.89 0.20 14.52
N HIS A 47 2.15 0.71 15.52
CA HIS A 47 1.53 -0.11 16.55
C HIS A 47 0.11 -0.50 16.11
N ALA A 48 -0.15 -1.79 15.98
CA ALA A 48 -1.48 -2.29 15.70
C ALA A 48 -2.38 -2.17 16.93
N ALA A 49 -3.66 -1.89 16.70
CA ALA A 49 -4.70 -1.91 17.73
C ALA A 49 -5.36 -3.29 17.87
N MET A 50 -5.18 -4.15 16.87
CA MET A 50 -5.79 -5.46 16.77
C MET A 50 -4.71 -6.56 16.74
N ALA A 51 -5.04 -7.76 17.21
CA ALA A 51 -4.20 -8.94 17.04
C ALA A 51 -4.16 -9.36 15.55
N ARG A 52 -3.02 -9.92 15.12
CA ARG A 52 -2.95 -10.57 13.81
C ARG A 52 -3.88 -11.78 13.79
N PRO A 53 -4.77 -11.91 12.81
CA PRO A 53 -5.59 -13.10 12.66
C PRO A 53 -4.72 -14.33 12.32
N GLU A 54 -5.23 -15.49 12.67
CA GLU A 54 -4.62 -16.76 12.26
C GLU A 54 -4.82 -17.00 10.76
N GLY A 55 -3.93 -17.81 10.17
CA GLY A 55 -3.95 -18.15 8.76
C GLY A 55 -3.22 -17.14 7.87
N CYS A 56 -3.51 -17.24 6.58
CA CYS A 56 -2.93 -16.39 5.55
C CYS A 56 -3.42 -14.94 5.68
N LEU A 57 -2.51 -13.99 5.59
CA LEU A 57 -2.81 -12.56 5.62
C LEU A 57 -2.31 -11.88 4.35
N ILE A 58 -3.23 -11.41 3.53
CA ILE A 58 -2.94 -10.59 2.35
C ILE A 58 -3.09 -9.12 2.74
N TRP A 59 -2.04 -8.35 2.52
CA TRP A 59 -2.03 -6.92 2.79
C TRP A 59 -2.34 -6.13 1.52
N VAL A 60 -3.38 -5.28 1.56
CA VAL A 60 -3.76 -4.37 0.48
C VAL A 60 -3.51 -2.94 0.94
N HIS A 61 -2.67 -2.19 0.22
CA HIS A 61 -2.37 -0.80 0.50
C HIS A 61 -2.95 0.13 -0.56
N GLY A 62 -3.88 1.02 -0.15
CA GLY A 62 -4.41 2.10 -0.97
C GLY A 62 -4.39 3.41 -0.20
N ALA A 63 -3.56 4.38 -0.58
CA ALA A 63 -3.30 5.58 0.20
C ALA A 63 -4.48 6.55 0.27
N SER A 64 -5.31 6.60 -0.76
CA SER A 64 -6.45 7.51 -0.89
C SER A 64 -7.79 6.80 -0.86
N VAL A 65 -8.88 7.57 -0.71
CA VAL A 65 -10.25 7.04 -0.81
C VAL A 65 -10.49 6.32 -2.14
N GLY A 66 -10.08 6.96 -3.25
CA GLY A 66 -10.29 6.39 -4.59
C GLY A 66 -9.56 5.06 -4.80
N GLU A 67 -8.32 4.95 -4.33
CA GLU A 67 -7.53 3.72 -4.37
C GLU A 67 -8.15 2.62 -3.52
N SER A 68 -8.49 2.96 -2.26
CA SER A 68 -9.09 2.01 -1.33
C SER A 68 -10.44 1.48 -1.83
N VAL A 69 -11.31 2.36 -2.35
CA VAL A 69 -12.62 1.96 -2.90
C VAL A 69 -12.46 1.11 -4.16
N SER A 70 -11.51 1.46 -5.04
CA SER A 70 -11.26 0.65 -6.25
C SER A 70 -10.72 -0.75 -5.96
N ALA A 71 -10.18 -0.96 -4.76
CA ALA A 71 -9.68 -2.26 -4.32
C ALA A 71 -10.77 -3.15 -3.68
N LEU A 72 -11.97 -2.64 -3.37
CA LEU A 72 -13.01 -3.43 -2.68
C LEU A 72 -13.38 -4.72 -3.43
N PRO A 73 -13.65 -4.73 -4.74
CA PRO A 73 -13.94 -5.98 -5.45
C PRO A 73 -12.79 -6.99 -5.39
N LEU A 74 -11.54 -6.49 -5.44
CA LEU A 74 -10.37 -7.33 -5.28
C LEU A 74 -10.28 -7.92 -3.87
N ILE A 75 -10.60 -7.12 -2.83
CA ILE A 75 -10.61 -7.57 -1.43
C ILE A 75 -11.65 -8.67 -1.23
N GLU A 76 -12.86 -8.49 -1.74
CA GLU A 76 -13.93 -9.49 -1.70
C GLU A 76 -13.46 -10.80 -2.36
N ARG A 77 -12.89 -10.71 -3.55
CA ARG A 77 -12.38 -11.89 -4.27
C ARG A 77 -11.23 -12.59 -3.53
N LEU A 78 -10.32 -11.83 -2.92
CA LEU A 78 -9.21 -12.41 -2.13
C LEU A 78 -9.71 -13.17 -0.90
N LEU A 79 -10.80 -12.74 -0.28
CA LEU A 79 -11.40 -13.44 0.87
C LEU A 79 -12.07 -14.77 0.47
N GLU A 80 -12.53 -14.90 -0.78
CA GLU A 80 -13.08 -16.14 -1.32
C GLU A 80 -11.98 -17.15 -1.67
N GLU A 81 -10.77 -16.68 -2.00
CA GLU A 81 -9.64 -17.53 -2.36
C GLU A 81 -8.99 -18.18 -1.13
N ARG A 82 -8.53 -19.40 -1.28
CA ARG A 82 -7.75 -20.09 -0.23
C ARG A 82 -6.26 -19.96 -0.53
N CYS A 83 -5.50 -19.54 0.44
CA CYS A 83 -4.03 -19.69 0.35
C CYS A 83 -3.65 -21.17 0.34
N ALA A 84 -2.60 -21.53 -0.38
CA ALA A 84 -2.24 -22.91 -0.74
C ALA A 84 -2.12 -23.90 0.45
N HIS A 85 -1.93 -23.40 1.67
CA HIS A 85 -1.72 -24.23 2.87
C HIS A 85 -2.60 -23.83 4.07
N GLU A 86 -3.57 -22.93 3.85
CA GLU A 86 -4.39 -22.36 4.93
C GLU A 86 -5.88 -22.41 4.59
N ASN A 87 -6.69 -22.77 5.57
CA ASN A 87 -8.14 -22.89 5.39
C ASN A 87 -8.85 -21.52 5.33
N ARG A 88 -8.17 -20.43 5.70
CA ARG A 88 -8.76 -19.09 5.77
C ARG A 88 -7.79 -18.01 5.29
N THR A 89 -8.28 -17.20 4.38
CA THR A 89 -7.61 -15.97 3.95
C THR A 89 -8.20 -14.79 4.71
N ASN A 90 -7.34 -13.93 5.24
CA ASN A 90 -7.70 -12.65 5.83
C ASN A 90 -7.07 -11.53 5.01
N VAL A 91 -7.68 -10.37 4.99
CA VAL A 91 -7.16 -9.20 4.29
C VAL A 91 -6.94 -8.05 5.25
N LEU A 92 -5.71 -7.53 5.29
CA LEU A 92 -5.38 -6.29 5.98
C LEU A 92 -5.39 -5.16 4.95
N VAL A 93 -6.26 -4.18 5.14
CA VAL A 93 -6.30 -2.97 4.31
C VAL A 93 -5.60 -1.84 5.04
N THR A 94 -4.69 -1.14 4.38
CA THR A 94 -4.08 0.06 4.94
C THR A 94 -4.35 1.28 4.07
N SER A 95 -4.68 2.41 4.72
CA SER A 95 -4.90 3.68 4.05
C SER A 95 -4.24 4.86 4.76
N GLY A 96 -4.16 6.01 4.07
CA GLY A 96 -3.38 7.16 4.54
C GLY A 96 -4.20 8.33 5.09
N THR A 97 -5.54 8.32 4.97
CA THR A 97 -6.38 9.47 5.33
C THR A 97 -7.56 9.08 6.22
N VAL A 98 -8.04 10.03 7.03
CA VAL A 98 -9.23 9.81 7.88
C VAL A 98 -10.46 9.45 7.03
N ALA A 99 -10.63 10.10 5.88
CA ALA A 99 -11.76 9.82 4.98
C ALA A 99 -11.68 8.39 4.39
N SER A 100 -10.49 7.91 4.02
CA SER A 100 -10.34 6.53 3.54
C SER A 100 -10.55 5.51 4.66
N ALA A 101 -10.12 5.80 5.88
CA ALA A 101 -10.38 4.95 7.04
C ALA A 101 -11.88 4.81 7.31
N ALA A 102 -12.61 5.91 7.41
CA ALA A 102 -14.06 5.91 7.62
C ALA A 102 -14.81 5.15 6.50
N MET A 103 -14.34 5.28 5.24
CA MET A 103 -14.91 4.56 4.10
C MET A 103 -14.66 3.05 4.22
N MET A 104 -13.45 2.65 4.64
CA MET A 104 -13.13 1.24 4.84
C MET A 104 -13.90 0.64 6.03
N ASP A 105 -13.97 1.35 7.15
CA ASP A 105 -14.74 0.91 8.33
C ASP A 105 -16.23 0.65 7.99
N ALA A 106 -16.80 1.42 7.02
CA ALA A 106 -18.18 1.26 6.57
C ALA A 106 -18.41 0.19 5.48
N ARG A 107 -17.37 -0.21 4.75
CA ARG A 107 -17.51 -1.03 3.53
C ARG A 107 -16.73 -2.34 3.52
N LEU A 108 -15.79 -2.54 4.43
CA LEU A 108 -15.02 -3.76 4.42
C LEU A 108 -15.89 -4.98 4.76
N PRO A 109 -15.79 -6.06 3.98
CA PRO A 109 -16.49 -7.30 4.27
C PRO A 109 -15.90 -8.01 5.50
N PRO A 110 -16.65 -8.94 6.14
CA PRO A 110 -16.15 -9.79 7.20
C PRO A 110 -14.89 -10.56 6.76
N GLY A 111 -13.85 -10.56 7.61
CA GLY A 111 -12.55 -11.16 7.30
C GLY A 111 -11.51 -10.15 6.78
N ALA A 112 -11.94 -8.92 6.48
CA ALA A 112 -11.02 -7.81 6.22
C ALA A 112 -10.90 -6.91 7.45
N LEU A 113 -9.68 -6.38 7.66
CA LEU A 113 -9.30 -5.50 8.75
C LEU A 113 -8.73 -4.21 8.17
N HIS A 114 -8.95 -3.08 8.86
CA HIS A 114 -8.36 -1.81 8.45
C HIS A 114 -7.43 -1.24 9.51
N GLN A 115 -6.27 -0.76 9.06
CA GLN A 115 -5.32 0.01 9.84
C GLN A 115 -4.80 1.20 9.03
N PHE A 116 -4.49 2.32 9.70
CA PHE A 116 -3.72 3.37 9.05
C PHE A 116 -2.32 2.87 8.67
N VAL A 117 -1.87 3.19 7.44
CA VAL A 117 -0.51 2.90 7.03
C VAL A 117 0.49 3.58 7.97
N PRO A 118 1.55 2.89 8.41
CA PRO A 118 2.57 3.53 9.24
C PRO A 118 3.28 4.65 8.47
N LEU A 119 3.79 5.65 9.18
CA LEU A 119 4.73 6.60 8.59
C LEU A 119 5.93 5.83 8.03
N ASP A 120 6.44 6.27 6.87
CA ASP A 120 7.54 5.58 6.18
C ASP A 120 8.90 5.82 6.87
N THR A 121 8.94 5.56 8.18
CA THR A 121 10.16 5.58 8.98
C THR A 121 10.59 4.16 9.30
N PRO A 122 11.91 3.87 9.40
CA PRO A 122 12.40 2.51 9.64
C PRO A 122 11.76 1.83 10.87
N GLY A 123 11.60 2.58 11.96
CA GLY A 123 11.05 2.03 13.20
C GLY A 123 9.55 1.74 13.13
N ALA A 124 8.75 2.63 12.54
CA ALA A 124 7.29 2.42 12.40
C ALA A 124 7.00 1.27 11.41
N VAL A 125 7.72 1.24 10.29
CA VAL A 125 7.61 0.16 9.30
C VAL A 125 8.00 -1.19 9.90
N SER A 126 9.11 -1.25 10.67
CA SER A 126 9.51 -2.51 11.31
C SER A 126 8.44 -3.03 12.25
N ARG A 127 7.93 -2.19 13.16
CA ARG A 127 6.86 -2.62 14.10
C ARG A 127 5.61 -3.11 13.37
N PHE A 128 5.18 -2.40 12.32
CA PHE A 128 4.04 -2.79 11.50
C PHE A 128 4.25 -4.18 10.87
N LEU A 129 5.38 -4.38 10.19
CA LEU A 129 5.67 -5.63 9.49
C LEU A 129 5.94 -6.81 10.46
N ASP A 130 6.55 -6.54 11.62
CA ASP A 130 6.83 -7.56 12.63
C ASP A 130 5.54 -8.02 13.34
N HIS A 131 4.54 -7.14 13.46
CA HIS A 131 3.22 -7.48 14.00
C HIS A 131 2.38 -8.25 12.98
N TRP A 132 2.18 -7.65 11.80
CA TRP A 132 1.24 -8.20 10.82
C TRP A 132 1.79 -9.38 10.04
N ARG A 133 3.07 -9.43 9.76
CA ARG A 133 3.74 -10.51 9.01
C ARG A 133 2.91 -10.99 7.82
N PRO A 134 2.57 -10.10 6.87
CA PRO A 134 1.75 -10.46 5.73
C PRO A 134 2.48 -11.44 4.82
N ASP A 135 1.74 -12.39 4.24
CA ASP A 135 2.26 -13.38 3.30
C ASP A 135 2.44 -12.77 1.90
N ALA A 136 1.54 -11.86 1.53
CA ALA A 136 1.62 -11.08 0.29
C ALA A 136 1.19 -9.63 0.53
N GLY A 137 1.68 -8.71 -0.31
CA GLY A 137 1.33 -7.28 -0.27
C GLY A 137 0.96 -6.76 -1.65
N LEU A 138 -0.24 -6.18 -1.76
CA LEU A 138 -0.76 -5.57 -2.97
C LEU A 138 -0.80 -4.06 -2.79
N PHE A 139 0.01 -3.33 -3.56
CA PHE A 139 0.03 -1.87 -3.55
C PHE A 139 -0.81 -1.35 -4.71
N VAL A 140 -1.76 -0.46 -4.43
CA VAL A 140 -2.67 0.08 -5.44
C VAL A 140 -2.09 1.35 -6.04
N GLU A 141 -2.13 1.47 -7.37
CA GLU A 141 -1.67 2.59 -8.18
C GLU A 141 -0.14 2.81 -8.14
N SER A 142 0.38 3.86 -7.49
CA SER A 142 1.81 4.18 -7.53
C SER A 142 2.34 4.84 -6.26
N ASP A 143 1.76 4.50 -5.12
CA ASP A 143 2.24 5.00 -3.84
C ASP A 143 3.48 4.22 -3.38
N LEU A 144 4.63 4.73 -3.83
CA LEU A 144 5.91 4.06 -3.66
C LEU A 144 6.64 4.58 -2.40
N TRP A 145 6.38 3.95 -1.25
CA TRP A 145 7.00 4.22 0.04
C TRP A 145 8.26 3.36 0.23
N PRO A 146 9.49 3.92 0.15
CA PRO A 146 10.71 3.13 0.07
C PRO A 146 10.98 2.22 1.26
N ASN A 147 10.81 2.71 2.51
CA ASN A 147 11.07 1.86 3.67
C ASN A 147 10.02 0.75 3.80
N LEU A 148 8.76 1.06 3.48
CA LEU A 148 7.64 0.12 3.58
C LEU A 148 7.82 -1.04 2.57
N ILE A 149 8.05 -0.72 1.31
CA ILE A 149 8.22 -1.69 0.23
C ILE A 149 9.48 -2.53 0.44
N LEU A 150 10.63 -1.88 0.67
CA LEU A 150 11.89 -2.60 0.84
C LEU A 150 11.93 -3.37 2.17
N GLY A 151 11.27 -2.86 3.20
CA GLY A 151 11.11 -3.54 4.47
C GLY A 151 10.27 -4.82 4.37
N ALA A 152 9.18 -4.78 3.60
CA ALA A 152 8.35 -5.94 3.31
C ALA A 152 9.09 -6.98 2.47
N ALA A 153 9.70 -6.56 1.37
CA ALA A 153 10.50 -7.45 0.51
C ALA A 153 11.67 -8.11 1.27
N ALA A 154 12.33 -7.38 2.19
CA ALA A 154 13.40 -7.93 3.02
C ALA A 154 12.93 -9.02 4.00
N ARG A 155 11.65 -9.07 4.31
CA ARG A 155 10.99 -10.12 5.12
C ARG A 155 10.39 -11.26 4.30
N GLY A 156 10.60 -11.26 2.98
CA GLY A 156 10.09 -12.29 2.08
C GLY A 156 8.63 -12.13 1.70
N VAL A 157 8.00 -10.99 2.00
CA VAL A 157 6.63 -10.70 1.56
C VAL A 157 6.59 -10.60 0.04
N ARG A 158 5.72 -11.38 -0.61
CA ARG A 158 5.51 -11.32 -2.05
C ARG A 158 4.74 -10.04 -2.40
N LEU A 159 5.31 -9.22 -3.29
CA LEU A 159 4.76 -7.90 -3.58
C LEU A 159 4.23 -7.79 -5.00
N ALA A 160 3.02 -7.25 -5.14
CA ALA A 160 2.46 -6.86 -6.43
C ALA A 160 2.06 -5.38 -6.42
N LEU A 161 2.32 -4.68 -7.52
CA LEU A 161 1.78 -3.36 -7.76
C LEU A 161 0.57 -3.52 -8.68
N VAL A 162 -0.62 -3.27 -8.16
CA VAL A 162 -1.89 -3.49 -8.87
C VAL A 162 -2.52 -2.17 -9.31
N ASN A 163 -3.32 -2.21 -10.38
CA ASN A 163 -3.90 -1.00 -10.97
C ASN A 163 -2.83 0.07 -11.26
N ALA A 164 -1.64 -0.37 -11.65
CA ALA A 164 -0.44 0.46 -11.68
C ALA A 164 -0.55 1.57 -12.72
N ARG A 165 -0.40 2.81 -12.26
CA ARG A 165 -0.34 4.00 -13.12
C ARG A 165 0.71 4.98 -12.61
N ILE A 166 1.43 5.61 -13.49
CA ILE A 166 2.41 6.64 -13.14
C ILE A 166 2.35 7.79 -14.12
N SER A 167 2.21 9.01 -13.61
CA SER A 167 2.18 10.20 -14.48
C SER A 167 3.53 10.40 -15.17
N GLN A 168 3.53 11.05 -16.33
CA GLN A 168 4.76 11.38 -17.05
C GLN A 168 5.68 12.27 -16.19
N ARG A 169 5.11 13.18 -15.40
CA ARG A 169 5.86 14.05 -14.49
C ARG A 169 6.58 13.22 -13.40
N SER A 170 5.88 12.27 -12.78
CA SER A 170 6.47 11.37 -11.78
C SER A 170 7.54 10.46 -12.38
N ALA A 171 7.28 9.87 -13.56
CA ALA A 171 8.25 9.06 -14.27
C ALA A 171 9.53 9.86 -14.64
N ARG A 172 9.38 11.14 -15.05
CA ARG A 172 10.54 12.02 -15.28
C ARG A 172 11.35 12.30 -14.01
N ARG A 173 10.69 12.49 -12.86
CA ARG A 173 11.38 12.70 -11.57
C ARG A 173 12.16 11.45 -11.16
N TRP A 174 11.56 10.27 -11.29
CA TRP A 174 12.22 9.00 -10.97
C TRP A 174 13.43 8.71 -11.86
N ARG A 175 13.49 9.24 -13.10
CA ARG A 175 14.68 9.10 -13.96
C ARG A 175 15.94 9.74 -13.38
N TRP A 176 15.81 10.79 -12.56
CA TRP A 176 16.95 11.39 -11.83
C TRP A 176 17.47 10.48 -10.71
N ALA A 177 16.62 9.62 -10.17
CA ALA A 177 16.96 8.63 -9.15
C ALA A 177 16.84 7.19 -9.71
N ARG A 178 17.25 6.98 -10.97
CA ARG A 178 17.01 5.74 -11.74
C ARG A 178 17.38 4.47 -10.99
N ALA A 179 18.56 4.44 -10.36
CA ALA A 179 19.02 3.27 -9.61
C ALA A 179 18.13 2.98 -8.40
N SER A 180 17.68 4.02 -7.68
CA SER A 180 16.74 3.90 -6.55
C SER A 180 15.36 3.45 -7.02
N GLY A 181 14.86 4.01 -8.12
CA GLY A 181 13.59 3.62 -8.73
C GLY A 181 13.60 2.16 -9.19
N ALA A 182 14.66 1.73 -9.88
CA ALA A 182 14.82 0.35 -10.33
C ALA A 182 14.91 -0.65 -9.16
N ALA A 183 15.58 -0.29 -8.08
CA ALA A 183 15.66 -1.13 -6.88
C ALA A 183 14.30 -1.24 -6.17
N LEU A 184 13.55 -0.13 -6.11
CA LEU A 184 12.23 -0.10 -5.50
C LEU A 184 11.20 -0.89 -6.33
N LEU A 185 11.16 -0.65 -7.64
CA LEU A 185 10.28 -1.39 -8.56
C LEU A 185 10.71 -2.85 -8.70
N GLY A 186 12.00 -3.14 -8.56
CA GLY A 186 12.53 -4.52 -8.55
C GLY A 186 12.19 -5.32 -7.29
N ALA A 187 11.62 -4.68 -6.26
CA ALA A 187 11.07 -5.35 -5.08
C ALA A 187 9.70 -5.97 -5.33
N PHE A 188 9.00 -5.54 -6.38
CA PHE A 188 7.73 -6.15 -6.79
C PHE A 188 7.97 -7.37 -7.66
N ASP A 189 7.30 -8.47 -7.34
CA ASP A 189 7.28 -9.69 -8.16
C ASP A 189 6.56 -9.46 -9.50
N VAL A 190 5.53 -8.60 -9.48
CA VAL A 190 4.75 -8.22 -10.67
C VAL A 190 4.21 -6.80 -10.55
N VAL A 191 4.13 -6.12 -11.69
CA VAL A 191 3.49 -4.80 -11.87
C VAL A 191 2.34 -4.97 -12.88
N LEU A 192 1.10 -4.82 -12.42
CA LEU A 192 -0.11 -4.93 -13.21
C LEU A 192 -0.58 -3.53 -13.63
N ALA A 193 -0.18 -3.11 -14.82
CA ALA A 193 -0.43 -1.78 -15.34
C ALA A 193 -1.81 -1.66 -16.00
N GLN A 194 -2.41 -0.46 -15.92
CA GLN A 194 -3.72 -0.20 -16.51
C GLN A 194 -3.69 -0.20 -18.06
N ASP A 195 -2.60 0.25 -18.64
CA ASP A 195 -2.42 0.32 -20.11
C ASP A 195 -0.94 0.21 -20.51
N GLU A 196 -0.68 0.11 -21.82
CA GLU A 196 0.67 0.04 -22.38
C GLU A 196 1.49 1.31 -22.15
N THR A 197 0.87 2.48 -22.04
CA THR A 197 1.55 3.73 -21.76
C THR A 197 2.17 3.70 -20.36
N PHE A 198 1.39 3.25 -19.36
CA PHE A 198 1.91 3.09 -18.00
C PHE A 198 2.91 1.93 -17.91
N ALA A 199 2.64 0.80 -18.57
CA ALA A 199 3.56 -0.32 -18.61
C ALA A 199 4.92 0.08 -19.17
N GLY A 200 4.96 0.81 -20.28
CA GLY A 200 6.19 1.35 -20.87
C GLY A 200 6.97 2.26 -19.91
N ARG A 201 6.26 3.10 -19.14
CA ARG A 201 6.90 3.96 -18.13
C ARG A 201 7.52 3.12 -17.01
N PHE A 202 6.82 2.12 -16.46
CA PHE A 202 7.36 1.24 -15.41
C PHE A 202 8.56 0.43 -15.92
N ARG A 203 8.51 -0.13 -17.12
CA ARG A 203 9.65 -0.82 -17.76
C ARG A 203 10.85 0.11 -17.90
N SER A 204 10.64 1.36 -18.32
CA SER A 204 11.72 2.37 -18.45
C SER A 204 12.35 2.77 -17.12
N LEU A 205 11.65 2.59 -16.01
CA LEU A 205 12.12 2.83 -14.64
C LEU A 205 12.77 1.60 -14.01
N GLY A 206 12.76 0.44 -14.68
CA GLY A 206 13.45 -0.77 -14.24
C GLY A 206 12.55 -1.83 -13.62
N ALA A 207 11.22 -1.73 -13.73
CA ALA A 207 10.32 -2.83 -13.39
C ALA A 207 10.57 -4.01 -14.34
N ARG A 208 10.66 -5.24 -13.78
CA ARG A 208 11.08 -6.43 -14.51
C ARG A 208 9.90 -7.20 -15.11
N ASN A 209 8.87 -7.44 -14.32
CA ASN A 209 7.69 -8.18 -14.72
C ASN A 209 6.50 -7.21 -14.77
N VAL A 210 6.19 -6.70 -15.96
CA VAL A 210 5.11 -5.73 -16.18
C VAL A 210 4.10 -6.30 -17.15
N GLN A 211 2.87 -6.45 -16.70
CA GLN A 211 1.73 -6.95 -17.45
C GLN A 211 0.67 -5.85 -17.59
N VAL A 212 -0.05 -5.82 -18.69
CA VAL A 212 -1.20 -4.92 -18.89
C VAL A 212 -2.47 -5.73 -18.64
N VAL A 213 -3.27 -5.27 -17.67
CA VAL A 213 -4.46 -6.01 -17.21
C VAL A 213 -5.73 -5.16 -17.19
N GLY A 214 -5.64 -3.87 -17.56
CA GLY A 214 -6.77 -2.96 -17.44
C GLY A 214 -6.86 -2.27 -16.09
N SER A 215 -7.98 -1.59 -15.83
CA SER A 215 -8.22 -0.83 -14.61
C SER A 215 -9.18 -1.58 -13.69
N LEU A 216 -8.86 -1.66 -12.38
CA LEU A 216 -9.75 -2.20 -11.35
C LEU A 216 -11.12 -1.48 -11.30
N LYS A 217 -11.21 -0.26 -11.81
CA LYS A 217 -12.48 0.47 -11.89
C LYS A 217 -13.47 -0.12 -12.91
N ALA A 218 -12.97 -0.89 -13.87
CA ALA A 218 -13.82 -1.58 -14.85
C ALA A 218 -14.59 -2.76 -14.21
N ASP A 219 -14.05 -3.31 -13.12
CA ASP A 219 -14.65 -4.43 -12.39
C ASP A 219 -15.54 -3.96 -11.23
N ALA A 220 -15.66 -2.63 -11.04
CA ALA A 220 -16.54 -2.08 -10.00
C ALA A 220 -18.01 -2.37 -10.36
N PRO A 221 -18.81 -2.87 -9.39
CA PRO A 221 -20.24 -3.05 -9.62
C PRO A 221 -20.90 -1.72 -10.01
N PRO A 222 -21.97 -1.74 -10.79
CA PRO A 222 -22.74 -0.54 -11.11
C PRO A 222 -23.09 0.21 -9.82
N LEU A 223 -23.08 1.54 -9.87
CA LEU A 223 -23.53 2.34 -8.74
C LEU A 223 -24.95 1.93 -8.38
N PRO A 224 -25.27 1.74 -7.08
CA PRO A 224 -26.66 1.47 -6.68
C PRO A 224 -27.51 2.63 -7.16
N VAL A 225 -28.56 2.30 -7.92
CA VAL A 225 -29.55 3.27 -8.39
C VAL A 225 -30.44 3.58 -7.20
N ASP A 226 -30.50 4.84 -6.80
CA ASP A 226 -31.49 5.31 -5.84
C ASP A 226 -32.83 5.46 -6.58
N GLU A 227 -33.66 4.41 -6.54
CA GLU A 227 -34.98 4.39 -7.19
C GLU A 227 -35.91 5.49 -6.64
N ALA A 228 -35.70 5.94 -5.38
CA ALA A 228 -36.48 7.02 -4.79
C ALA A 228 -36.09 8.40 -5.36
N ALA A 229 -34.87 8.55 -5.89
CA ALA A 229 -34.43 9.79 -6.54
C ALA A 229 -34.83 9.86 -8.03
N LEU A 230 -35.33 8.76 -8.61
CA LEU A 230 -35.79 8.67 -10.00
C LEU A 230 -37.32 8.79 -10.16
N ALA A 231 -38.06 8.77 -9.06
CA ALA A 231 -39.51 8.96 -9.00
C ALA A 231 -39.88 10.43 -8.67
#